data_bb9ad9d9d64bace07cb17f4fa819a1ed
#
_entry.id   bb9ad9d9d64bace07cb17f4fa819a1ed
#
_cell.length_a   1.000
_cell.length_b   1.000
_cell.length_c   1.000
_cell.angle_alpha   90.00
_cell.angle_beta   90.00
_cell.angle_gamma   90.00
#
_symmetry.space_group_name_H-M   'P 1'
#
loop_
_entity.id
_entity.type
_entity.pdbx_description
1 polymer ?
#
loop_
_entity_poly.entity_id
_entity_poly.type
_entity_poly.pdbx_seq_one_letter_code
_entity_poly.pdbx_strand_id
1 'polypeptide(L)'
;MTSKNTLIIGTRGSALALAQADMVRAALSLRYPELDVRCEIIHTIGDRRTDVPLADVARVSGMVDKGIFIKELETVLRDGRIDVAVHSLKDVPSELAAGFTLAAVLPRAAVEDVLITKEPDWNGSGTLATGSVRRRLMARTYWGSGLRFENLRGNVPTRLGKLVEHPGWDAVILARAGLERLGLYAPETLVEGRKLYMRPLPVEVFIPAVGQGIVGMECRSSDRETAEMLEGINDPESFACALAERAFLVRLGANCSTPVGVYAHPDGEELVLRAAYYVPGREEPFAVVIRGDRKAPEALGLRAFEELGLSGWRKTSSCSGCGEK
;
A
#
# COMPACT_ATOMS: atom_id res chain seq x y z
N MET A 1 -21.43 -25.09 9.61
CA MET A 1 -22.43 -24.13 9.09
C MET A 1 -22.36 -22.91 9.98
N THR A 2 -22.06 -21.75 9.41
CA THR A 2 -21.96 -20.48 10.15
C THR A 2 -23.34 -20.07 10.63
N SER A 3 -23.47 -19.62 11.88
CA SER A 3 -24.73 -19.17 12.47
C SER A 3 -25.02 -17.70 12.13
N LYS A 4 -24.02 -16.99 11.61
CA LYS A 4 -24.07 -15.56 11.33
C LYS A 4 -24.83 -15.28 10.03
N ASN A 5 -25.97 -14.61 10.15
CA ASN A 5 -26.82 -14.23 9.02
C ASN A 5 -26.45 -12.85 8.43
N THR A 6 -25.71 -12.05 9.16
CA THR A 6 -25.29 -10.69 8.74
C THR A 6 -23.81 -10.50 9.02
N LEU A 7 -23.08 -9.91 8.08
CA LEU A 7 -21.69 -9.51 8.22
C LEU A 7 -21.54 -8.04 7.86
N ILE A 8 -20.90 -7.25 8.73
CA ILE A 8 -20.75 -5.82 8.56
C ILE A 8 -19.29 -5.51 8.19
N ILE A 9 -19.09 -4.99 6.98
CA ILE A 9 -17.81 -4.52 6.48
C ILE A 9 -17.64 -3.05 6.87
N GLY A 10 -16.55 -2.72 7.56
CA GLY A 10 -16.10 -1.35 7.77
C GLY A 10 -15.11 -0.92 6.70
N THR A 11 -15.30 0.27 6.17
CA THR A 11 -14.41 0.85 5.16
C THR A 11 -14.33 2.36 5.30
N ARG A 12 -13.28 2.97 4.71
CA ARG A 12 -13.15 4.44 4.62
C ARG A 12 -14.09 4.98 3.53
N GLY A 13 -14.41 6.29 3.60
CA GLY A 13 -15.30 6.96 2.64
C GLY A 13 -14.67 7.35 1.30
N SER A 14 -13.39 7.04 1.03
CA SER A 14 -12.79 7.37 -0.27
C SER A 14 -13.32 6.45 -1.38
N ALA A 15 -13.42 6.96 -2.62
CA ALA A 15 -13.91 6.16 -3.76
C ALA A 15 -13.15 4.84 -3.92
N LEU A 16 -11.82 4.83 -3.72
CA LEU A 16 -11.02 3.61 -3.79
C LEU A 16 -11.36 2.64 -2.65
N ALA A 17 -11.55 3.12 -1.42
CA ALA A 17 -11.90 2.26 -0.30
C ALA A 17 -13.30 1.65 -0.47
N LEU A 18 -14.26 2.41 -0.98
CA LEU A 18 -15.60 1.92 -1.31
C LEU A 18 -15.55 0.84 -2.40
N ALA A 19 -14.80 1.08 -3.48
CA ALA A 19 -14.61 0.08 -4.54
C ALA A 19 -13.99 -1.22 -3.99
N GLN A 20 -13.02 -1.13 -3.06
CA GLN A 20 -12.42 -2.30 -2.41
C GLN A 20 -13.40 -3.04 -1.50
N ALA A 21 -14.23 -2.32 -0.73
CA ALA A 21 -15.29 -2.93 0.08
C ALA A 21 -16.33 -3.62 -0.78
N ASP A 22 -16.71 -3.03 -1.91
CA ASP A 22 -17.63 -3.64 -2.87
C ASP A 22 -17.07 -4.93 -3.49
N MET A 23 -15.76 -5.00 -3.76
CA MET A 23 -15.10 -6.24 -4.21
C MET A 23 -15.22 -7.34 -3.16
N VAL A 24 -14.97 -7.03 -1.88
CA VAL A 24 -15.11 -8.01 -0.78
C VAL A 24 -16.56 -8.42 -0.62
N ARG A 25 -17.50 -7.48 -0.64
CA ARG A 25 -18.95 -7.75 -0.57
C ARG A 25 -19.38 -8.70 -1.70
N ALA A 26 -18.96 -8.43 -2.93
CA ALA A 26 -19.28 -9.27 -4.08
C ALA A 26 -18.73 -10.71 -3.93
N ALA A 27 -17.48 -10.84 -3.46
CA ALA A 27 -16.87 -12.15 -3.22
C ALA A 27 -17.61 -12.94 -2.12
N LEU A 28 -17.98 -12.28 -1.02
CA LEU A 28 -18.75 -12.89 0.06
C LEU A 28 -20.17 -13.30 -0.41
N SER A 29 -20.86 -12.42 -1.14
CA SER A 29 -22.22 -12.72 -1.64
C SER A 29 -22.22 -13.86 -2.66
N LEU A 30 -21.15 -13.99 -3.46
CA LEU A 30 -21.00 -15.11 -4.39
C LEU A 30 -20.76 -16.44 -3.63
N ARG A 31 -19.94 -16.39 -2.59
CA ARG A 31 -19.59 -17.60 -1.80
C ARG A 31 -20.66 -18.01 -0.81
N TYR A 32 -21.40 -17.04 -0.26
CA TYR A 32 -22.43 -17.19 0.77
C TYR A 32 -23.71 -16.42 0.37
N PRO A 33 -24.55 -16.96 -0.55
CA PRO A 33 -25.71 -16.23 -1.10
C PRO A 33 -26.76 -15.81 -0.06
N GLU A 34 -26.84 -16.54 1.06
CA GLU A 34 -27.80 -16.25 2.15
C GLU A 34 -27.27 -15.22 3.17
N LEU A 35 -25.99 -14.83 3.06
CA LEU A 35 -25.37 -13.88 3.99
C LEU A 35 -25.76 -12.44 3.62
N ASP A 36 -26.35 -11.71 4.55
CA ASP A 36 -26.60 -10.27 4.42
C ASP A 36 -25.31 -9.50 4.69
N VAL A 37 -24.62 -9.04 3.63
CA VAL A 37 -23.35 -8.30 3.74
C VAL A 37 -23.63 -6.82 3.64
N ARG A 38 -23.42 -6.09 4.76
CA ARG A 38 -23.59 -4.65 4.87
C ARG A 38 -22.26 -3.93 4.90
N CYS A 39 -22.24 -2.64 4.46
CA CYS A 39 -21.06 -1.78 4.54
C CYS A 39 -21.32 -0.59 5.45
N GLU A 40 -20.39 -0.31 6.36
CA GLU A 40 -20.39 0.89 7.20
C GLU A 40 -19.19 1.77 6.85
N ILE A 41 -19.45 3.07 6.57
CA ILE A 41 -18.41 4.04 6.26
C ILE A 41 -17.87 4.63 7.56
N ILE A 42 -16.58 4.45 7.82
CA ILE A 42 -15.89 4.98 8.98
C ILE A 42 -15.03 6.17 8.57
N HIS A 43 -15.32 7.33 9.15
CA HIS A 43 -14.55 8.56 8.89
C HIS A 43 -13.29 8.61 9.74
N THR A 44 -12.12 8.61 9.09
CA THR A 44 -10.82 8.66 9.78
C THR A 44 -10.27 10.09 9.88
N ILE A 45 -9.38 10.34 10.85
CA ILE A 45 -8.66 11.61 10.98
C ILE A 45 -7.85 11.88 9.71
N GLY A 46 -7.26 10.85 9.12
CA GLY A 46 -6.48 10.95 7.89
C GLY A 46 -7.29 11.42 6.68
N ASP A 47 -8.59 11.12 6.64
CA ASP A 47 -9.49 11.59 5.58
C ASP A 47 -9.89 13.06 5.75
N ARG A 48 -9.91 13.56 6.99
CA ARG A 48 -10.29 14.96 7.32
C ARG A 48 -9.14 15.96 7.15
N ARG A 49 -7.87 15.53 7.31
CA ARG A 49 -6.69 16.40 7.28
C ARG A 49 -5.84 16.12 6.02
N THR A 50 -6.30 16.65 4.88
CA THR A 50 -5.57 16.55 3.60
C THR A 50 -4.66 17.76 3.32
N ASP A 51 -4.68 18.76 4.18
CA ASP A 51 -4.00 20.05 4.10
C ASP A 51 -2.53 20.02 4.59
N VAL A 52 -2.20 19.11 5.49
CA VAL A 52 -0.86 19.02 6.10
C VAL A 52 -0.15 17.68 5.80
N PRO A 53 1.20 17.61 5.81
CA PRO A 53 1.94 16.35 5.63
C PRO A 53 1.54 15.27 6.64
N LEU A 54 1.54 13.98 6.24
CA LEU A 54 1.18 12.86 7.13
C LEU A 54 2.05 12.81 8.39
N ALA A 55 3.34 13.07 8.26
CA ALA A 55 4.28 13.14 9.38
C ALA A 55 3.88 14.22 10.40
N ASP A 56 3.34 15.35 9.95
CA ASP A 56 2.89 16.44 10.83
C ASP A 56 1.55 16.10 11.49
N VAL A 57 0.63 15.43 10.77
CA VAL A 57 -0.62 14.90 11.36
C VAL A 57 -0.30 13.86 12.43
N ALA A 58 0.64 12.95 12.16
CA ALA A 58 1.12 11.95 13.10
C ALA A 58 1.72 12.60 14.36
N ARG A 59 2.56 13.63 14.19
CA ARG A 59 3.22 14.34 15.28
C ARG A 59 2.24 15.10 16.17
N VAL A 60 1.23 15.76 15.59
CA VAL A 60 0.19 16.51 16.33
C VAL A 60 -0.79 15.56 17.02
N SER A 61 -1.10 14.41 16.43
CA SER A 61 -2.03 13.41 17.01
C SER A 61 -1.35 12.44 17.98
N GLY A 62 -0.01 12.49 18.15
CA GLY A 62 0.74 11.53 18.96
C GLY A 62 0.73 10.11 18.41
N MET A 63 0.38 9.93 17.14
CA MET A 63 0.27 8.63 16.49
C MET A 63 1.48 8.36 15.60
N VAL A 64 1.84 7.08 15.45
CA VAL A 64 2.79 6.64 14.42
C VAL A 64 2.09 6.67 13.05
N ASP A 65 2.77 7.14 12.02
CA ASP A 65 2.28 7.48 10.67
C ASP A 65 1.18 6.57 10.06
N LYS A 66 1.21 5.26 10.31
CA LYS A 66 0.23 4.30 9.74
C LYS A 66 -1.08 4.21 10.51
N GLY A 67 -1.10 4.55 11.80
CA GLY A 67 -2.31 4.47 12.63
C GLY A 67 -3.41 5.47 12.26
N ILE A 68 -3.08 6.51 11.49
CA ILE A 68 -3.99 7.63 11.18
C ILE A 68 -5.22 7.19 10.33
N PHE A 69 -5.08 6.13 9.53
CA PHE A 69 -6.15 5.63 8.66
C PHE A 69 -6.82 4.36 9.17
N ILE A 70 -6.25 3.70 10.18
CA ILE A 70 -6.62 2.36 10.61
C ILE A 70 -7.21 2.36 12.01
N LYS A 71 -6.73 3.23 12.89
CA LYS A 71 -7.11 3.26 14.31
C LYS A 71 -8.63 3.36 14.55
N GLU A 72 -9.32 4.19 13.77
CA GLU A 72 -10.77 4.32 13.89
C GLU A 72 -11.49 3.05 13.41
N LEU A 73 -10.98 2.42 12.35
CA LEU A 73 -11.49 1.11 11.88
C LEU A 73 -11.26 0.01 12.92
N GLU A 74 -10.05 -0.08 13.50
CA GLU A 74 -9.75 -1.03 14.58
C GLU A 74 -10.58 -0.76 15.84
N THR A 75 -10.90 0.52 16.15
CA THR A 75 -11.77 0.86 17.27
C THR A 75 -13.16 0.31 17.08
N VAL A 76 -13.81 0.58 15.95
CA VAL A 76 -15.16 0.10 15.69
C VAL A 76 -15.21 -1.43 15.48
N LEU A 77 -14.11 -2.03 15.00
CA LEU A 77 -13.92 -3.47 14.91
C LEU A 77 -13.84 -4.11 16.30
N ARG A 78 -13.09 -3.49 17.23
CA ARG A 78 -12.99 -3.93 18.64
C ARG A 78 -14.32 -3.82 19.37
N ASP A 79 -15.07 -2.76 19.12
CA ASP A 79 -16.38 -2.50 19.74
C ASP A 79 -17.48 -3.41 19.17
N GLY A 80 -17.20 -4.22 18.15
CA GLY A 80 -18.15 -5.14 17.53
C GLY A 80 -19.19 -4.46 16.64
N ARG A 81 -18.99 -3.18 16.27
CA ARG A 81 -19.88 -2.46 15.33
C ARG A 81 -19.70 -2.94 13.90
N ILE A 82 -18.48 -3.37 13.55
CA ILE A 82 -18.16 -4.03 12.29
C ILE A 82 -17.54 -5.41 12.59
N ASP A 83 -17.60 -6.29 11.62
CA ASP A 83 -17.01 -7.63 11.70
C ASP A 83 -15.68 -7.72 10.97
N VAL A 84 -15.56 -6.97 9.88
CA VAL A 84 -14.41 -6.95 8.97
C VAL A 84 -14.03 -5.53 8.65
N ALA A 85 -12.74 -5.19 8.75
CA ALA A 85 -12.18 -3.96 8.21
C ALA A 85 -11.47 -4.26 6.87
N VAL A 86 -11.84 -3.52 5.82
CA VAL A 86 -11.26 -3.68 4.48
C VAL A 86 -10.24 -2.59 4.20
N HIS A 87 -9.06 -3.02 3.76
CA HIS A 87 -7.89 -2.15 3.56
C HIS A 87 -7.20 -2.36 2.22
N SER A 88 -6.62 -1.30 1.66
CA SER A 88 -5.44 -1.45 0.81
C SER A 88 -4.31 -1.99 1.70
N LEU A 89 -3.80 -3.20 1.47
CA LEU A 89 -2.86 -3.86 2.39
C LEU A 89 -1.57 -3.05 2.59
N LYS A 90 -1.13 -2.29 1.60
CA LYS A 90 0.05 -1.42 1.70
C LYS A 90 -0.08 -0.30 2.75
N ASP A 91 -1.31 0.04 3.15
CA ASP A 91 -1.59 1.08 4.14
C ASP A 91 -1.70 0.50 5.56
N VAL A 92 -1.71 -0.85 5.69
CA VAL A 92 -1.76 -1.58 6.96
C VAL A 92 -0.37 -1.61 7.60
N PRO A 93 -0.23 -1.34 8.93
CA PRO A 93 1.04 -1.46 9.63
C PRO A 93 1.71 -2.82 9.44
N SER A 94 3.04 -2.87 9.57
CA SER A 94 3.78 -4.14 9.48
C SER A 94 3.29 -5.15 10.50
N GLU A 95 2.98 -4.70 11.72
CA GLU A 95 2.33 -5.48 12.78
C GLU A 95 0.94 -4.91 13.04
N LEU A 96 -0.05 -5.78 13.14
CA LEU A 96 -1.41 -5.41 13.54
C LEU A 96 -1.45 -5.18 15.05
N ALA A 97 -2.42 -4.38 15.50
CA ALA A 97 -2.66 -4.21 16.92
C ALA A 97 -3.13 -5.55 17.55
N ALA A 98 -2.80 -5.74 18.83
CA ALA A 98 -3.20 -6.95 19.55
C ALA A 98 -4.73 -7.15 19.52
N GLY A 99 -5.15 -8.37 19.26
CA GLY A 99 -6.55 -8.74 19.15
C GLY A 99 -7.12 -8.71 17.73
N PHE A 100 -6.31 -8.37 16.72
CA PHE A 100 -6.70 -8.40 15.31
C PHE A 100 -5.82 -9.33 14.48
N THR A 101 -6.35 -9.78 13.37
CA THR A 101 -5.64 -10.62 12.40
C THR A 101 -6.00 -10.24 10.96
N LEU A 102 -5.05 -10.35 10.07
CA LEU A 102 -5.31 -10.37 8.64
C LEU A 102 -5.84 -11.76 8.31
N ALA A 103 -7.16 -11.88 8.16
CA ALA A 103 -7.81 -13.18 7.98
C ALA A 103 -7.77 -13.68 6.53
N ALA A 104 -7.82 -12.75 5.57
CA ALA A 104 -7.83 -13.11 4.16
C ALA A 104 -7.41 -11.92 3.28
N VAL A 105 -7.10 -12.22 2.02
CA VAL A 105 -6.88 -11.23 0.96
C VAL A 105 -7.62 -11.63 -0.31
N LEU A 106 -7.99 -10.66 -1.14
CA LEU A 106 -8.47 -10.92 -2.48
C LEU A 106 -7.30 -11.14 -3.46
N PRO A 107 -7.55 -11.77 -4.64
CA PRO A 107 -6.56 -11.87 -5.72
C PRO A 107 -5.87 -10.54 -5.97
N ARG A 108 -4.53 -10.59 -6.05
CA ARG A 108 -3.69 -9.40 -6.22
C ARG A 108 -3.91 -8.77 -7.57
N ALA A 109 -4.23 -7.49 -7.60
CA ALA A 109 -4.27 -6.69 -8.81
C ALA A 109 -2.85 -6.28 -9.25
N ALA A 110 -2.76 -5.60 -10.40
CA ALA A 110 -1.52 -5.09 -10.96
C ALA A 110 -0.65 -4.37 -9.91
N VAL A 111 0.62 -4.72 -9.85
CA VAL A 111 1.54 -4.30 -8.77
C VAL A 111 2.34 -3.07 -9.11
N GLU A 112 2.41 -2.70 -10.39
CA GLU A 112 3.28 -1.65 -10.89
C GLU A 112 2.92 -0.28 -10.32
N ASP A 113 3.91 0.54 -10.18
CA ASP A 113 3.74 1.98 -10.16
C ASP A 113 3.55 2.48 -11.61
N VAL A 114 2.70 3.48 -11.81
CA VAL A 114 2.44 4.11 -13.09
C VAL A 114 2.96 5.53 -13.06
N LEU A 115 3.84 5.85 -14.00
CA LEU A 115 4.20 7.23 -14.31
C LEU A 115 3.07 7.87 -15.10
N ILE A 116 2.64 9.04 -14.67
CA ILE A 116 1.57 9.83 -15.30
C ILE A 116 2.13 11.20 -15.62
N THR A 117 2.09 11.59 -16.88
CA THR A 117 2.73 12.81 -17.40
C THR A 117 1.77 13.66 -18.20
N LYS A 118 2.09 14.96 -18.31
CA LYS A 118 1.38 15.89 -19.20
C LYS A 118 1.80 15.75 -20.65
N GLU A 119 3.01 15.29 -20.87
CA GLU A 119 3.59 15.12 -22.21
C GLU A 119 3.94 13.64 -22.43
N PRO A 120 3.73 13.11 -23.67
CA PRO A 120 3.94 11.69 -23.96
C PRO A 120 5.40 11.26 -23.80
N ASP A 121 6.33 12.13 -24.20
CA ASP A 121 7.78 11.85 -24.26
C ASP A 121 8.56 12.41 -23.09
N TRP A 122 7.90 12.51 -21.91
CA TRP A 122 8.60 12.99 -20.71
C TRP A 122 9.80 12.10 -20.37
N ASN A 123 10.96 12.70 -20.28
CA ASN A 123 12.27 12.04 -20.22
C ASN A 123 12.89 11.96 -18.81
N GLY A 124 12.13 12.33 -17.78
CA GLY A 124 12.63 12.33 -16.39
C GLY A 124 13.24 13.67 -15.96
N SER A 125 13.07 14.74 -16.72
CA SER A 125 13.46 16.09 -16.32
C SER A 125 12.27 16.89 -15.80
N GLY A 126 12.53 17.93 -14.99
CA GLY A 126 11.48 18.79 -14.43
C GLY A 126 11.02 18.37 -13.04
N THR A 127 9.71 18.43 -12.77
CA THR A 127 9.16 18.25 -11.42
C THR A 127 8.23 17.03 -11.35
N LEU A 128 8.62 16.05 -10.52
CA LEU A 128 7.81 14.91 -10.15
C LEU A 128 7.14 15.15 -8.78
N ALA A 129 5.80 15.19 -8.76
CA ALA A 129 5.07 15.33 -7.50
C ALA A 129 4.75 13.96 -6.89
N THR A 130 5.24 13.72 -5.67
CA THR A 130 4.99 12.48 -4.90
C THR A 130 5.18 12.70 -3.40
N GLY A 131 4.26 12.16 -2.59
CA GLY A 131 4.41 12.07 -1.13
C GLY A 131 5.15 10.82 -0.67
N SER A 132 5.55 9.92 -1.57
CA SER A 132 6.20 8.66 -1.23
C SER A 132 7.73 8.79 -1.26
N VAL A 133 8.37 8.60 -0.11
CA VAL A 133 9.83 8.59 0.01
C VAL A 133 10.44 7.49 -0.87
N ARG A 134 9.82 6.30 -0.90
CA ARG A 134 10.22 5.20 -1.77
C ARG A 134 10.27 5.63 -3.24
N ARG A 135 9.15 6.14 -3.78
CA ARG A 135 9.06 6.58 -5.19
C ARG A 135 10.03 7.70 -5.51
N ARG A 136 10.24 8.63 -4.58
CA ARG A 136 11.21 9.73 -4.75
C ARG A 136 12.63 9.23 -4.93
N LEU A 137 13.07 8.29 -4.09
CA LEU A 137 14.43 7.75 -4.17
C LEU A 137 14.60 6.86 -5.41
N MET A 138 13.63 5.97 -5.71
CA MET A 138 13.65 5.18 -6.94
C MET A 138 13.70 6.06 -8.19
N ALA A 139 12.89 7.12 -8.24
CA ALA A 139 12.87 8.05 -9.35
C ALA A 139 14.21 8.79 -9.50
N ARG A 140 14.84 9.17 -8.39
CA ARG A 140 16.18 9.82 -8.42
C ARG A 140 17.24 8.86 -8.94
N THR A 141 17.22 7.60 -8.50
CA THR A 141 18.15 6.57 -9.01
C THR A 141 17.93 6.29 -10.50
N TYR A 142 16.68 6.27 -10.96
CA TYR A 142 16.34 5.90 -12.33
C TYR A 142 16.54 7.05 -13.35
N TRP A 143 16.14 8.28 -12.99
CA TRP A 143 16.23 9.45 -13.89
C TRP A 143 17.36 10.42 -13.56
N GLY A 144 18.06 10.23 -12.44
CA GLY A 144 19.19 11.06 -12.07
C GLY A 144 18.84 12.31 -11.23
N SER A 145 19.86 13.15 -11.00
CA SER A 145 19.81 14.30 -10.08
C SER A 145 19.06 15.51 -10.63
N GLY A 146 18.78 15.57 -11.94
CA GLY A 146 18.06 16.69 -12.59
C GLY A 146 16.57 16.79 -12.23
N LEU A 147 16.02 15.76 -11.57
CA LEU A 147 14.61 15.68 -11.20
C LEU A 147 14.34 16.45 -9.90
N ARG A 148 13.42 17.41 -9.95
CA ARG A 148 12.89 18.08 -8.76
C ARG A 148 11.71 17.32 -8.19
N PHE A 149 11.51 17.40 -6.87
CA PHE A 149 10.43 16.69 -6.19
C PHE A 149 9.54 17.65 -5.42
N GLU A 150 8.23 17.49 -5.61
CA GLU A 150 7.20 18.20 -4.87
C GLU A 150 6.33 17.20 -4.08
N ASN A 151 5.71 17.69 -3.01
CA ASN A 151 4.86 16.84 -2.19
C ASN A 151 3.45 16.77 -2.78
N LEU A 152 2.90 15.54 -2.93
CA LEU A 152 1.57 15.30 -3.47
C LEU A 152 0.72 14.50 -2.49
N ARG A 153 -0.45 15.04 -2.13
CA ARG A 153 -1.45 14.41 -1.27
C ARG A 153 -2.86 14.47 -1.86
N GLY A 154 -3.73 13.64 -1.30
CA GLY A 154 -5.11 13.46 -1.73
C GLY A 154 -5.40 12.03 -2.17
N ASN A 155 -6.65 11.73 -2.51
CA ASN A 155 -7.04 10.48 -3.15
C ASN A 155 -6.58 10.45 -4.62
N VAL A 156 -6.79 9.34 -5.32
CA VAL A 156 -6.32 9.15 -6.71
C VAL A 156 -6.89 10.24 -7.65
N PRO A 157 -8.20 10.50 -7.71
CA PRO A 157 -8.75 11.57 -8.55
C PRO A 157 -8.17 12.95 -8.22
N THR A 158 -8.10 13.31 -6.93
CA THR A 158 -7.52 14.58 -6.48
C THR A 158 -6.07 14.76 -6.93
N ARG A 159 -5.26 13.69 -6.92
CA ARG A 159 -3.85 13.76 -7.36
C ARG A 159 -3.74 13.98 -8.87
N LEU A 160 -4.63 13.38 -9.65
CA LEU A 160 -4.70 13.60 -11.10
C LEU A 160 -5.13 15.03 -11.41
N GLY A 161 -6.18 15.56 -10.76
CA GLY A 161 -6.62 16.96 -10.89
C GLY A 161 -5.48 17.94 -10.54
N LYS A 162 -4.80 17.72 -9.41
CA LYS A 162 -3.63 18.54 -9.02
C LYS A 162 -2.51 18.53 -10.05
N LEU A 163 -2.24 17.40 -10.72
CA LEU A 163 -1.27 17.36 -11.81
C LEU A 163 -1.71 18.29 -12.95
N VAL A 164 -3.00 18.24 -13.33
CA VAL A 164 -3.54 19.09 -14.38
C VAL A 164 -3.48 20.57 -14.01
N GLU A 165 -3.92 20.94 -12.81
CA GLU A 165 -4.03 22.30 -12.33
C GLU A 165 -2.67 22.97 -12.07
N HIS A 166 -1.66 22.21 -11.59
CA HIS A 166 -0.38 22.77 -11.16
C HIS A 166 0.57 22.97 -12.35
N PRO A 167 0.86 24.24 -12.77
CA PRO A 167 1.64 24.49 -14.00
C PRO A 167 3.09 24.01 -13.90
N GLY A 168 3.67 23.97 -12.70
CA GLY A 168 5.07 23.59 -12.47
C GLY A 168 5.30 22.09 -12.26
N TRP A 169 4.24 21.25 -12.32
CA TRP A 169 4.37 19.80 -12.21
C TRP A 169 4.31 19.14 -13.58
N ASP A 170 5.27 18.26 -13.85
CA ASP A 170 5.38 17.54 -15.11
C ASP A 170 4.84 16.11 -15.00
N ALA A 171 5.02 15.49 -13.83
CA ALA A 171 4.68 14.09 -13.62
C ALA A 171 4.22 13.78 -12.18
N VAL A 172 3.46 12.69 -12.05
CA VAL A 172 3.14 12.02 -10.78
C VAL A 172 3.35 10.51 -10.93
N ILE A 173 3.52 9.80 -9.80
CA ILE A 173 3.55 8.33 -9.79
C ILE A 173 2.44 7.83 -8.87
N LEU A 174 1.57 6.96 -9.41
CA LEU A 174 0.47 6.32 -8.68
C LEU A 174 0.55 4.80 -8.84
N ALA A 175 -0.11 4.04 -7.94
CA ALA A 175 -0.23 2.58 -8.08
C ALA A 175 -1.28 2.22 -9.12
N ARG A 176 -0.95 1.34 -10.05
CA ARG A 176 -1.81 0.87 -11.14
C ARG A 176 -3.14 0.30 -10.63
N ALA A 177 -3.09 -0.59 -9.63
CA ALA A 177 -4.30 -1.16 -9.03
C ALA A 177 -5.33 -0.11 -8.55
N GLY A 178 -4.87 1.04 -8.03
CA GLY A 178 -5.76 2.12 -7.62
C GLY A 178 -6.43 2.82 -8.80
N LEU A 179 -5.71 3.00 -9.89
CA LEU A 179 -6.23 3.58 -11.13
C LEU A 179 -7.23 2.63 -11.81
N GLU A 180 -6.91 1.33 -11.91
CA GLU A 180 -7.78 0.31 -12.51
C GLU A 180 -9.09 0.15 -11.75
N ARG A 181 -9.04 0.06 -10.41
CA ARG A 181 -10.23 -0.07 -9.57
C ARG A 181 -11.18 1.12 -9.66
N LEU A 182 -10.67 2.28 -10.05
CA LEU A 182 -11.47 3.48 -10.27
C LEU A 182 -11.85 3.70 -11.74
N GLY A 183 -11.46 2.80 -12.64
CA GLY A 183 -11.68 2.96 -14.09
C GLY A 183 -10.91 4.12 -14.71
N LEU A 184 -9.80 4.54 -14.09
CA LEU A 184 -9.00 5.69 -14.50
C LEU A 184 -7.71 5.31 -15.25
N TYR A 185 -7.40 4.01 -15.38
CA TYR A 185 -6.20 3.55 -16.06
C TYR A 185 -6.44 3.38 -17.56
N ALA A 186 -5.72 4.16 -18.34
CA ALA A 186 -5.59 3.98 -19.78
C ALA A 186 -4.23 4.57 -20.25
N PRO A 187 -3.61 4.11 -21.35
CA PRO A 187 -2.37 4.70 -21.88
C PRO A 187 -2.48 6.21 -22.08
N GLU A 188 -3.65 6.67 -22.48
CA GLU A 188 -4.05 8.08 -22.56
C GLU A 188 -5.40 8.25 -21.88
N THR A 189 -5.55 9.29 -21.06
CA THR A 189 -6.80 9.60 -20.37
C THR A 189 -7.06 11.11 -20.35
N LEU A 190 -8.33 11.49 -20.29
CA LEU A 190 -8.72 12.90 -20.11
C LEU A 190 -9.06 13.15 -18.64
N VAL A 191 -8.40 14.11 -18.05
CA VAL A 191 -8.69 14.59 -16.69
C VAL A 191 -8.92 16.09 -16.77
N GLU A 192 -10.11 16.54 -16.41
CA GLU A 192 -10.49 17.96 -16.43
C GLU A 192 -10.17 18.65 -17.78
N GLY A 193 -10.44 17.93 -18.88
CA GLY A 193 -10.22 18.42 -20.26
C GLY A 193 -8.78 18.41 -20.74
N ARG A 194 -7.81 17.99 -19.91
CA ARG A 194 -6.40 17.82 -20.30
C ARG A 194 -6.07 16.34 -20.49
N LYS A 195 -5.36 16.04 -21.60
CA LYS A 195 -4.84 14.70 -21.85
C LYS A 195 -3.64 14.42 -20.95
N LEU A 196 -3.65 13.26 -20.29
CA LEU A 196 -2.55 12.71 -19.51
C LEU A 196 -2.11 11.37 -20.10
N TYR A 197 -0.83 11.06 -20.02
CA TYR A 197 -0.21 9.84 -20.53
C TYR A 197 0.22 8.95 -19.38
N MET A 198 -0.14 7.66 -19.42
CA MET A 198 0.14 6.71 -18.36
C MET A 198 1.04 5.59 -18.85
N ARG A 199 2.15 5.36 -18.17
CA ARG A 199 3.12 4.33 -18.49
C ARG A 199 3.49 3.53 -17.24
N PRO A 200 3.27 2.20 -17.21
CA PRO A 200 3.74 1.34 -16.14
C PRO A 200 5.26 1.41 -16.02
N LEU A 201 5.75 1.44 -14.79
CA LEU A 201 7.18 1.41 -14.50
C LEU A 201 7.61 -0.04 -14.23
N PRO A 202 8.80 -0.46 -14.70
CA PRO A 202 9.28 -1.82 -14.54
C PRO A 202 9.48 -2.14 -13.05
N VAL A 203 8.94 -3.27 -12.60
CA VAL A 203 8.98 -3.70 -11.19
C VAL A 203 10.37 -4.06 -10.70
N GLU A 204 11.30 -4.32 -11.62
CA GLU A 204 12.72 -4.57 -11.33
C GLU A 204 13.44 -3.33 -10.80
N VAL A 205 12.98 -2.16 -11.20
CA VAL A 205 13.55 -0.85 -10.81
C VAL A 205 12.65 -0.14 -9.82
N PHE A 206 11.35 -0.09 -10.12
CA PHE A 206 10.33 0.48 -9.23
C PHE A 206 9.65 -0.64 -8.43
N ILE A 207 10.43 -1.26 -7.52
CA ILE A 207 9.92 -2.32 -6.67
C ILE A 207 8.72 -1.79 -5.86
N PRO A 208 7.53 -2.45 -5.95
CA PRO A 208 6.31 -2.00 -5.32
C PRO A 208 6.42 -1.83 -3.80
N ALA A 209 5.48 -1.08 -3.21
CA ALA A 209 5.31 -1.10 -1.77
C ALA A 209 4.77 -2.47 -1.33
N VAL A 210 5.13 -2.89 -0.12
CA VAL A 210 4.58 -4.12 0.49
C VAL A 210 3.07 -4.12 0.43
N GLY A 211 2.47 -5.20 -0.04
CA GLY A 211 1.03 -5.36 -0.19
C GLY A 211 0.41 -4.49 -1.30
N GLN A 212 1.20 -3.85 -2.17
CA GLN A 212 0.63 -3.09 -3.29
C GLN A 212 -0.19 -4.00 -4.21
N GLY A 213 -1.39 -3.57 -4.56
CA GLY A 213 -2.34 -4.36 -5.36
C GLY A 213 -3.25 -5.27 -4.55
N ILE A 214 -2.96 -5.53 -3.28
CA ILE A 214 -3.74 -6.45 -2.42
C ILE A 214 -4.81 -5.68 -1.64
N VAL A 215 -6.03 -6.24 -1.60
CA VAL A 215 -7.11 -5.89 -0.68
C VAL A 215 -7.06 -6.86 0.48
N GLY A 216 -6.84 -6.36 1.69
CA GLY A 216 -6.77 -7.16 2.91
C GLY A 216 -8.03 -7.03 3.75
N MET A 217 -8.40 -8.11 4.41
CA MET A 217 -9.53 -8.23 5.31
C MET A 217 -9.03 -8.53 6.72
N GLU A 218 -9.24 -7.58 7.62
CA GLU A 218 -8.86 -7.67 9.02
C GLU A 218 -10.10 -7.96 9.87
N CYS A 219 -10.00 -8.90 10.82
CA CYS A 219 -11.05 -9.18 11.78
C CYS A 219 -10.48 -9.34 13.19
N ARG A 220 -11.36 -9.43 14.20
CA ARG A 220 -10.96 -9.79 15.55
C ARG A 220 -10.39 -11.22 15.58
N SER A 221 -9.24 -11.41 16.22
CA SER A 221 -8.62 -12.74 16.36
C SER A 221 -9.49 -13.73 17.15
N SER A 222 -10.42 -13.24 17.97
CA SER A 222 -11.39 -14.05 18.73
C SER A 222 -12.63 -14.44 17.93
N ASP A 223 -12.91 -13.79 16.79
CA ASP A 223 -14.09 -14.01 15.96
C ASP A 223 -13.81 -15.10 14.90
N ARG A 224 -13.81 -16.36 15.36
CA ARG A 224 -13.52 -17.51 14.49
C ARG A 224 -14.51 -17.66 13.35
N GLU A 225 -15.79 -17.38 13.59
CA GLU A 225 -16.83 -17.51 12.58
C GLU A 225 -16.61 -16.54 11.42
N THR A 226 -16.28 -15.27 11.71
CA THR A 226 -15.91 -14.31 10.69
C THR A 226 -14.61 -14.72 9.97
N ALA A 227 -13.61 -15.19 10.69
CA ALA A 227 -12.34 -15.63 10.08
C ALA A 227 -12.55 -16.81 9.11
N GLU A 228 -13.37 -17.79 9.47
CA GLU A 228 -13.73 -18.94 8.60
C GLU A 228 -14.49 -18.50 7.34
N MET A 229 -15.40 -17.53 7.47
CA MET A 229 -16.09 -16.95 6.30
C MET A 229 -15.12 -16.25 5.36
N LEU A 230 -14.19 -15.46 5.90
CA LEU A 230 -13.19 -14.76 5.11
C LEU A 230 -12.20 -15.72 4.43
N GLU A 231 -11.80 -16.81 5.11
CA GLU A 231 -10.99 -17.88 4.50
C GLU A 231 -11.68 -18.48 3.27
N GLY A 232 -13.01 -18.56 3.25
CA GLY A 232 -13.78 -19.06 2.10
C GLY A 232 -13.67 -18.19 0.84
N ILE A 233 -13.16 -16.97 0.95
CA ILE A 233 -12.91 -16.04 -0.18
C ILE A 233 -11.43 -15.62 -0.28
N ASN A 234 -10.55 -16.25 0.51
CA ASN A 234 -9.13 -15.97 0.50
C ASN A 234 -8.47 -16.43 -0.80
N ASP A 235 -7.54 -15.64 -1.31
CA ASP A 235 -6.63 -16.04 -2.38
C ASP A 235 -5.30 -16.51 -1.77
N PRO A 236 -5.02 -17.83 -1.77
CA PRO A 236 -3.85 -18.36 -1.07
C PRO A 236 -2.50 -17.88 -1.64
N GLU A 237 -2.43 -17.64 -2.94
CA GLU A 237 -1.18 -17.18 -3.58
C GLU A 237 -0.88 -15.73 -3.19
N SER A 238 -1.86 -14.85 -3.30
CA SER A 238 -1.72 -13.45 -2.87
C SER A 238 -1.47 -13.35 -1.36
N PHE A 239 -2.06 -14.25 -0.56
CA PHE A 239 -1.86 -14.28 0.89
C PHE A 239 -0.43 -14.70 1.25
N ALA A 240 0.11 -15.74 0.60
CA ALA A 240 1.50 -16.15 0.77
C ALA A 240 2.48 -15.03 0.39
N CYS A 241 2.23 -14.33 -0.73
CA CYS A 241 3.01 -13.15 -1.11
C CYS A 241 2.95 -12.06 -0.03
N ALA A 242 1.74 -11.77 0.48
CA ALA A 242 1.53 -10.77 1.53
C ALA A 242 2.30 -11.13 2.81
N LEU A 243 2.27 -12.39 3.23
CA LEU A 243 2.99 -12.88 4.42
C LEU A 243 4.51 -12.73 4.26
N ALA A 244 5.07 -13.14 3.11
CA ALA A 244 6.50 -13.01 2.83
C ALA A 244 6.96 -11.54 2.87
N GLU A 245 6.22 -10.64 2.19
CA GLU A 245 6.52 -9.22 2.15
C GLU A 245 6.41 -8.57 3.53
N ARG A 246 5.38 -8.94 4.32
CA ARG A 246 5.15 -8.39 5.66
C ARG A 246 6.19 -8.88 6.66
N ALA A 247 6.60 -10.16 6.61
CA ALA A 247 7.66 -10.70 7.46
C ALA A 247 9.00 -9.94 7.27
N PHE A 248 9.34 -9.59 6.02
CA PHE A 248 10.47 -8.72 5.73
C PHE A 248 10.34 -7.35 6.41
N LEU A 249 9.15 -6.69 6.31
CA LEU A 249 8.91 -5.38 6.92
C LEU A 249 9.02 -5.39 8.45
N VAL A 250 8.45 -6.42 9.09
CA VAL A 250 8.53 -6.62 10.54
C VAL A 250 9.98 -6.71 10.96
N ARG A 251 10.76 -7.54 10.28
CA ARG A 251 12.18 -7.74 10.58
C ARG A 251 13.02 -6.49 10.38
N LEU A 252 12.70 -5.69 9.36
CA LEU A 252 13.34 -4.39 9.10
C LEU A 252 12.96 -3.34 10.18
N GLY A 253 11.85 -3.55 10.91
CA GLY A 253 11.27 -2.52 11.79
C GLY A 253 10.85 -1.28 11.00
N ALA A 254 10.30 -1.51 9.81
CA ALA A 254 9.93 -0.45 8.87
C ALA A 254 8.65 0.28 9.30
N ASN A 255 8.61 1.57 8.99
CA ASN A 255 7.42 2.41 9.09
C ASN A 255 7.10 3.05 7.72
N CYS A 256 6.06 3.90 7.62
CA CYS A 256 5.64 4.53 6.37
C CYS A 256 6.69 5.42 5.71
N SER A 257 7.60 5.98 6.50
CA SER A 257 8.70 6.82 6.02
C SER A 257 9.93 6.00 5.61
N THR A 258 9.93 4.69 5.86
CA THR A 258 11.03 3.81 5.47
C THR A 258 11.03 3.62 3.95
N PRO A 259 12.10 4.02 3.26
CA PRO A 259 12.16 3.95 1.80
C PRO A 259 12.52 2.54 1.33
N VAL A 260 11.57 1.64 1.40
CA VAL A 260 11.72 0.23 1.04
C VAL A 260 10.65 -0.20 0.04
N GLY A 261 11.04 -0.92 -0.98
CA GLY A 261 10.16 -1.70 -1.84
C GLY A 261 10.35 -3.18 -1.55
N VAL A 262 9.26 -3.94 -1.46
CA VAL A 262 9.29 -5.40 -1.34
C VAL A 262 8.15 -5.96 -2.17
N TYR A 263 8.48 -6.93 -3.00
CA TYR A 263 7.54 -7.56 -3.89
C TYR A 263 7.81 -9.06 -4.00
N ALA A 264 6.84 -9.87 -3.61
CA ALA A 264 6.82 -11.31 -3.82
C ALA A 264 5.83 -11.69 -4.92
N HIS A 265 6.16 -12.70 -5.72
CA HIS A 265 5.26 -13.29 -6.71
C HIS A 265 5.50 -14.80 -6.80
N PRO A 266 4.47 -15.58 -7.16
CA PRO A 266 4.62 -17.01 -7.36
C PRO A 266 5.44 -17.30 -8.63
N ASP A 267 6.23 -18.37 -8.57
CA ASP A 267 6.95 -18.96 -9.69
C ASP A 267 6.94 -20.51 -9.50
N GLY A 268 5.90 -21.15 -10.01
CA GLY A 268 5.61 -22.56 -9.77
C GLY A 268 5.31 -22.84 -8.29
N GLU A 269 6.06 -23.76 -7.68
CA GLU A 269 5.92 -24.11 -6.26
C GLU A 269 6.69 -23.14 -5.33
N GLU A 270 7.41 -22.20 -5.88
CA GLU A 270 8.18 -21.22 -5.14
C GLU A 270 7.55 -19.82 -5.14
N LEU A 271 8.02 -18.98 -4.23
CA LEU A 271 7.90 -17.54 -4.31
C LEU A 271 9.25 -16.93 -4.66
N VAL A 272 9.23 -15.94 -5.54
CA VAL A 272 10.37 -15.04 -5.78
C VAL A 272 10.09 -13.74 -5.02
N LEU A 273 10.99 -13.35 -4.12
CA LEU A 273 10.91 -12.09 -3.39
C LEU A 273 12.05 -11.16 -3.80
N ARG A 274 11.67 -9.94 -4.22
CA ARG A 274 12.59 -8.83 -4.49
C ARG A 274 12.43 -7.78 -3.40
N ALA A 275 13.54 -7.28 -2.87
CA ALA A 275 13.51 -6.14 -1.96
C ALA A 275 14.61 -5.15 -2.32
N ALA A 276 14.32 -3.85 -2.13
CA ALA A 276 15.34 -2.79 -2.18
C ALA A 276 15.08 -1.79 -1.07
N TYR A 277 16.12 -1.53 -0.27
CA TYR A 277 16.12 -0.55 0.81
C TYR A 277 17.06 0.60 0.47
N TYR A 278 16.51 1.79 0.38
CA TYR A 278 17.22 3.02 0.04
C TYR A 278 17.66 3.73 1.31
N VAL A 279 18.93 4.05 1.39
CA VAL A 279 19.52 4.76 2.53
C VAL A 279 19.90 6.17 2.11
N PRO A 280 19.49 7.21 2.84
CA PRO A 280 19.90 8.57 2.54
C PRO A 280 21.42 8.71 2.48
N GLY A 281 21.94 9.37 1.43
CA GLY A 281 23.38 9.55 1.23
C GLY A 281 24.12 8.39 0.54
N ARG A 282 23.40 7.31 0.21
CA ARG A 282 23.90 6.20 -0.60
C ARG A 282 23.30 6.25 -2.00
N GLU A 283 24.12 6.15 -3.05
CA GLU A 283 23.64 6.18 -4.44
C GLU A 283 22.85 4.94 -4.80
N GLU A 284 23.34 3.75 -4.41
CA GLU A 284 22.69 2.48 -4.68
C GLU A 284 21.93 1.95 -3.46
N PRO A 285 20.75 1.34 -3.65
CA PRO A 285 20.04 0.68 -2.57
C PRO A 285 20.74 -0.61 -2.15
N PHE A 286 20.47 -1.07 -0.93
CA PHE A 286 20.64 -2.48 -0.60
C PHE A 286 19.54 -3.25 -1.30
N ALA A 287 19.88 -4.26 -2.11
CA ALA A 287 18.91 -5.02 -2.89
C ALA A 287 19.17 -6.51 -2.78
N VAL A 288 18.08 -7.29 -2.83
CA VAL A 288 18.12 -8.74 -2.81
C VAL A 288 17.01 -9.30 -3.68
N VAL A 289 17.28 -10.44 -4.31
CA VAL A 289 16.29 -11.29 -5.00
C VAL A 289 16.53 -12.71 -4.57
N ILE A 290 15.57 -13.33 -3.91
CA ILE A 290 15.66 -14.70 -3.44
C ILE A 290 14.43 -15.51 -3.79
N ARG A 291 14.58 -16.83 -3.76
CA ARG A 291 13.52 -17.82 -3.97
C ARG A 291 13.32 -18.66 -2.73
N GLY A 292 12.12 -19.16 -2.52
CA GLY A 292 11.81 -20.05 -1.44
C GLY A 292 10.44 -20.70 -1.55
N ASP A 293 10.20 -21.70 -0.71
CA ASP A 293 8.97 -22.48 -0.69
C ASP A 293 7.76 -21.57 -0.38
N ARG A 294 6.75 -21.59 -1.24
CA ARG A 294 5.49 -20.85 -1.04
C ARG A 294 4.70 -21.29 0.20
N LYS A 295 5.01 -22.48 0.74
CA LYS A 295 4.40 -22.98 1.99
C LYS A 295 5.05 -22.43 3.25
N ALA A 296 6.20 -21.73 3.11
CA ALA A 296 6.92 -21.10 4.21
C ALA A 296 7.22 -19.61 3.89
N PRO A 297 6.19 -18.79 3.59
CA PRO A 297 6.37 -17.44 3.07
C PRO A 297 7.06 -16.51 4.07
N GLU A 298 6.75 -16.62 5.36
CA GLU A 298 7.39 -15.78 6.39
C GLU A 298 8.89 -16.09 6.52
N ALA A 299 9.27 -17.36 6.40
CA ALA A 299 10.68 -17.76 6.41
C ALA A 299 11.45 -17.14 5.23
N LEU A 300 10.81 -17.06 4.06
CA LEU A 300 11.37 -16.38 2.89
C LEU A 300 11.59 -14.89 3.17
N GLY A 301 10.60 -14.22 3.74
CA GLY A 301 10.70 -12.79 4.10
C GLY A 301 11.82 -12.50 5.10
N LEU A 302 11.97 -13.34 6.13
CA LEU A 302 13.03 -13.22 7.13
C LEU A 302 14.41 -13.44 6.50
N ARG A 303 14.56 -14.48 5.68
CA ARG A 303 15.81 -14.76 4.96
C ARG A 303 16.19 -13.64 3.99
N ALA A 304 15.22 -13.07 3.28
CA ALA A 304 15.45 -11.93 2.39
C ALA A 304 16.03 -10.72 3.15
N PHE A 305 15.55 -10.48 4.37
CA PHE A 305 16.10 -9.42 5.21
C PHE A 305 17.55 -9.73 5.63
N GLU A 306 17.86 -10.97 6.00
CA GLU A 306 19.21 -11.37 6.40
C GLU A 306 20.19 -11.24 5.23
N GLU A 307 19.81 -11.70 4.03
CA GLU A 307 20.60 -11.61 2.82
C GLU A 307 20.74 -10.18 2.27
N LEU A 308 19.88 -9.24 2.68
CA LEU A 308 20.01 -7.83 2.30
C LEU A 308 21.32 -7.20 2.83
N GLY A 309 22.03 -7.86 3.76
CA GLY A 309 23.36 -7.46 4.19
C GLY A 309 23.40 -6.24 5.11
N LEU A 310 22.29 -5.94 5.82
CA LEU A 310 22.24 -4.87 6.82
C LEU A 310 22.87 -5.24 8.17
N SER A 311 23.46 -6.40 8.31
CA SER A 311 24.07 -6.95 9.53
C SER A 311 25.39 -6.26 9.90
N GLY A 312 25.39 -5.04 10.18
CA GLY A 312 26.51 -4.15 10.53
C GLY A 312 26.09 -2.69 10.46
N TRP A 313 24.96 -2.43 9.83
CA TRP A 313 24.42 -1.10 9.70
C TRP A 313 23.49 -0.79 10.88
N ARG A 314 24.01 -0.08 11.89
CA ARG A 314 23.17 0.44 12.96
C ARG A 314 22.34 1.61 12.40
N LYS A 315 21.02 1.58 12.61
CA LYS A 315 20.19 2.78 12.49
C LYS A 315 20.86 3.85 13.37
N THR A 316 21.51 4.85 12.77
CA THR A 316 21.85 6.06 13.51
C THR A 316 20.51 6.68 13.91
N SER A 317 20.17 6.51 15.17
CA SER A 317 19.06 7.16 15.83
C SER A 317 19.22 8.67 15.64
N SER A 318 18.10 9.31 15.23
CA SER A 318 17.90 10.75 15.19
C SER A 318 18.78 11.55 14.22
N CYS A 319 18.30 11.79 13.03
CA CYS A 319 18.53 13.07 12.37
C CYS A 319 17.76 14.19 13.13
N SER A 320 18.28 14.54 14.31
CA SER A 320 18.03 15.84 14.95
C SER A 320 18.93 16.84 14.23
N GLY A 321 18.48 17.43 13.11
CA GLY A 321 19.31 18.42 12.44
C GLY A 321 18.86 18.71 11.00
N CYS A 322 17.60 19.08 10.81
CA CYS A 322 17.18 19.91 9.68
C CYS A 322 16.32 21.05 10.25
N GLY A 323 16.99 21.85 11.05
CA GLY A 323 16.59 23.21 11.35
C GLY A 323 17.63 24.13 10.71
N GLU A 324 17.14 25.15 10.01
CA GLU A 324 17.83 26.38 9.61
C GLU A 324 18.92 26.28 8.53
N LYS A 325 18.58 26.48 7.26
CA LYS A 325 18.86 27.70 6.49
C LYS A 325 18.10 27.68 5.17
#